data_8b18f7e4dae160ebb7143572e6ac13a0
#
_entry.id   8b18f7e4dae160ebb7143572e6ac13a0
#
_cell.length_a   1.000
_cell.length_b   1.000
_cell.length_c   1.000
_cell.angle_alpha   90.00
_cell.angle_beta   90.00
_cell.angle_gamma   90.00
#
_symmetry.space_group_name_H-M   'P 1'
#
loop_
_entity.id
_entity.type
_entity.pdbx_description
1 polymer ?
#
loop_
_entity_poly.entity_id
_entity_poly.type
_entity_poly.pdbx_seq_one_letter_code
_entity_poly.pdbx_strand_id
1 'polypeptide(L)'
;MNAPTAPAVPLSTALARAHGAPCPTAVLDARELPESQTGQLGALTALRGELAARGTDGVLKNALVRPSRHPLFDLDYRFVQSLPGSDDAFDVRGSCGHSILAAVEAAARTGMIQPLVPGCRVRVNVLNNGDNVVCEVEETSTGGTRFTAHFLCSPPRPLGDLLLAGEPRTRIPFGGGSLEVSLVSMGNPYVLVSAADLGAGSVDGLFADDPALFARMLQVRRTVCEAQGWDPHGAFPKIAALLPDGPQRLAVRAVSVPSWHPTVALTGAVCLGSAAEITDSVPWRLLAEAGRGEGLLTLRTTDGEVRVAASTSGAPADRHLAWVSVARKQVDYAGLLRERTPDSPASPHTSASEETPWLPLTV
;
A
#
# COMPACT_ATOMS: atom_id res chain seq x y z
N MET A 1 1.20 -28.76 -31.77
CA MET A 1 2.18 -29.28 -30.79
C MET A 1 2.06 -28.44 -29.55
N ASN A 2 1.39 -28.96 -28.51
CA ASN A 2 1.25 -28.28 -27.22
C ASN A 2 2.63 -28.35 -26.53
N ALA A 3 3.18 -27.19 -26.18
CA ALA A 3 4.35 -27.13 -25.31
C ALA A 3 4.02 -27.86 -23.99
N PRO A 4 4.92 -28.69 -23.47
CA PRO A 4 4.69 -29.37 -22.21
C PRO A 4 4.56 -28.30 -21.12
N THR A 5 3.39 -28.24 -20.48
CA THR A 5 3.16 -27.45 -19.27
C THR A 5 4.16 -27.97 -18.24
N ALA A 6 5.14 -27.16 -17.85
CA ALA A 6 6.04 -27.49 -16.76
C ALA A 6 5.19 -27.82 -15.52
N PRO A 7 5.51 -28.88 -14.77
CA PRO A 7 4.77 -29.23 -13.58
C PRO A 7 4.82 -28.03 -12.64
N ALA A 8 3.64 -27.54 -12.21
CA ALA A 8 3.54 -26.47 -11.26
C ALA A 8 4.26 -26.88 -9.97
N VAL A 9 5.43 -26.30 -9.72
CA VAL A 9 6.15 -26.49 -8.45
C VAL A 9 5.24 -25.98 -7.33
N PRO A 10 4.92 -26.80 -6.33
CA PRO A 10 4.07 -26.35 -5.22
C PRO A 10 4.83 -25.28 -4.43
N LEU A 11 4.34 -24.04 -4.53
CA LEU A 11 4.90 -22.90 -3.81
C LEU A 11 4.41 -22.90 -2.37
N SER A 12 5.30 -22.69 -1.41
CA SER A 12 4.93 -22.40 -0.02
C SER A 12 4.20 -21.08 0.03
N THR A 13 2.89 -21.14 0.30
CA THR A 13 2.03 -19.96 0.30
C THR A 13 1.30 -19.85 1.63
N ALA A 14 1.50 -18.76 2.33
CA ALA A 14 0.77 -18.39 3.55
C ALA A 14 -0.29 -17.34 3.24
N LEU A 15 -1.37 -17.33 4.01
CA LEU A 15 -2.36 -16.25 4.01
C LEU A 15 -2.29 -15.47 5.30
N ALA A 16 -2.23 -14.14 5.18
CA ALA A 16 -2.37 -13.24 6.30
C ALA A 16 -3.23 -12.03 5.90
N ARG A 17 -3.95 -11.46 6.88
CA ARG A 17 -4.86 -10.34 6.64
C ARG A 17 -4.62 -9.20 7.61
N ALA A 18 -4.21 -8.07 7.12
CA ALA A 18 -4.21 -6.85 7.90
C ALA A 18 -5.64 -6.27 7.99
N HIS A 19 -6.07 -5.87 9.20
CA HIS A 19 -7.39 -5.27 9.39
C HIS A 19 -7.51 -3.97 8.58
N GLY A 20 -8.68 -3.78 7.98
CA GLY A 20 -8.94 -2.68 7.05
C GLY A 20 -8.42 -2.92 5.62
N ALA A 21 -7.78 -4.05 5.33
CA ALA A 21 -7.47 -4.45 3.96
C ALA A 21 -8.71 -5.03 3.27
N PRO A 22 -8.95 -4.73 1.98
CA PRO A 22 -10.12 -5.26 1.25
C PRO A 22 -10.09 -6.78 1.08
N CYS A 23 -8.90 -7.38 1.07
CA CYS A 23 -8.73 -8.84 0.97
C CYS A 23 -7.47 -9.30 1.71
N PRO A 24 -7.33 -10.61 1.99
CA PRO A 24 -6.08 -11.19 2.46
C PRO A 24 -4.93 -11.00 1.46
N THR A 25 -3.71 -11.21 1.95
CA THR A 25 -2.50 -11.25 1.13
C THR A 25 -1.99 -12.69 1.07
N ALA A 26 -1.76 -13.20 -0.14
CA ALA A 26 -0.97 -14.39 -0.35
C ALA A 26 0.52 -14.04 -0.22
N VAL A 27 1.22 -14.68 0.70
CA VAL A 27 2.64 -14.46 0.96
C VAL A 27 3.40 -15.69 0.49
N LEU A 28 4.31 -15.47 -0.48
CA LEU A 28 5.07 -16.51 -1.15
C LEU A 28 6.56 -16.38 -0.82
N ASP A 29 7.22 -17.51 -0.59
CA ASP A 29 8.67 -17.55 -0.49
C ASP A 29 9.29 -17.33 -1.88
N ALA A 30 9.91 -16.19 -2.08
CA ALA A 30 10.48 -15.82 -3.37
C ALA A 30 11.69 -16.66 -3.75
N ARG A 31 12.29 -17.42 -2.84
CA ARG A 31 13.37 -18.37 -3.14
C ARG A 31 12.89 -19.59 -3.93
N GLU A 32 11.59 -19.86 -3.89
CA GLU A 32 10.93 -20.95 -4.63
C GLU A 32 10.42 -20.49 -6.01
N LEU A 33 10.50 -19.19 -6.32
CA LEU A 33 10.02 -18.60 -7.56
C LEU A 33 11.14 -18.51 -8.61
N PRO A 34 10.78 -18.54 -9.91
CA PRO A 34 11.74 -18.20 -10.97
C PRO A 34 12.33 -16.80 -10.75
N GLU A 35 13.58 -16.60 -11.18
CA GLU A 35 14.24 -15.29 -11.05
C GLU A 35 13.64 -14.24 -11.98
N SER A 36 13.19 -14.63 -13.18
CA SER A 36 12.61 -13.70 -14.14
C SER A 36 11.23 -13.23 -13.74
N GLN A 37 10.92 -11.95 -14.00
CA GLN A 37 9.58 -11.38 -13.74
C GLN A 37 8.49 -12.17 -14.47
N THR A 38 8.69 -12.55 -15.74
CA THR A 38 7.74 -13.36 -16.51
C THR A 38 7.48 -14.69 -15.83
N GLY A 39 8.51 -15.36 -15.34
CA GLY A 39 8.37 -16.62 -14.60
C GLY A 39 7.60 -16.45 -13.29
N GLN A 40 7.86 -15.37 -12.55
CA GLN A 40 7.12 -15.03 -11.31
C GLN A 40 5.64 -14.79 -11.60
N LEU A 41 5.31 -14.01 -12.63
CA LEU A 41 3.92 -13.75 -13.03
C LEU A 41 3.23 -15.03 -13.50
N GLY A 42 3.91 -15.92 -14.24
CA GLY A 42 3.38 -17.23 -14.61
C GLY A 42 3.05 -18.09 -13.39
N ALA A 43 3.91 -18.11 -12.38
CA ALA A 43 3.65 -18.81 -11.11
C ALA A 43 2.45 -18.20 -10.35
N LEU A 44 2.29 -16.89 -10.36
CA LEU A 44 1.13 -16.21 -9.76
C LEU A 44 -0.18 -16.49 -10.53
N THR A 45 -0.13 -16.62 -11.85
CA THR A 45 -1.29 -17.04 -12.66
C THR A 45 -1.74 -18.45 -12.24
N ALA A 46 -0.80 -19.38 -12.08
CA ALA A 46 -1.11 -20.72 -11.60
C ALA A 46 -1.70 -20.72 -10.18
N LEU A 47 -1.11 -19.95 -9.25
CA LEU A 47 -1.62 -19.77 -7.90
C LEU A 47 -3.06 -19.21 -7.90
N ARG A 48 -3.34 -18.23 -8.76
CA ARG A 48 -4.66 -17.63 -8.87
C ARG A 48 -5.72 -18.65 -9.27
N GLY A 49 -5.42 -19.53 -10.24
CA GLY A 49 -6.30 -20.64 -10.61
C GLY A 49 -6.56 -21.60 -9.45
N GLU A 50 -5.55 -21.88 -8.61
CA GLU A 50 -5.72 -22.72 -7.43
C GLU A 50 -6.56 -22.05 -6.33
N LEU A 51 -6.35 -20.75 -6.10
CA LEU A 51 -7.17 -19.96 -5.16
C LEU A 51 -8.64 -19.97 -5.59
N ALA A 52 -8.91 -19.78 -6.89
CA ALA A 52 -10.25 -19.83 -7.44
C ALA A 52 -10.89 -21.22 -7.25
N ALA A 53 -10.15 -22.30 -7.52
CA ALA A 53 -10.63 -23.67 -7.32
C ALA A 53 -10.97 -23.98 -5.84
N ARG A 54 -10.41 -23.23 -4.90
CA ARG A 54 -10.69 -23.35 -3.45
C ARG A 54 -11.75 -22.36 -2.96
N GLY A 55 -12.37 -21.57 -3.84
CA GLY A 55 -13.32 -20.52 -3.47
C GLY A 55 -12.70 -19.33 -2.75
N THR A 56 -11.39 -19.09 -2.97
CA THR A 56 -10.61 -17.98 -2.41
C THR A 56 -10.11 -17.02 -3.49
N ASP A 57 -10.84 -16.91 -4.58
CA ASP A 57 -10.61 -16.06 -5.75
C ASP A 57 -10.53 -14.55 -5.42
N GLY A 58 -11.11 -14.16 -4.27
CA GLY A 58 -11.00 -12.79 -3.75
C GLY A 58 -9.60 -12.38 -3.26
N VAL A 59 -8.60 -13.26 -3.26
CA VAL A 59 -7.21 -12.92 -2.89
C VAL A 59 -6.51 -12.27 -4.07
N LEU A 60 -6.50 -10.94 -4.07
CA LEU A 60 -5.93 -10.14 -5.17
C LEU A 60 -4.56 -9.54 -4.85
N LYS A 61 -4.00 -9.82 -3.68
CA LYS A 61 -2.73 -9.28 -3.22
C LYS A 61 -1.71 -10.39 -3.03
N ASN A 62 -0.56 -10.23 -3.65
CA ASN A 62 0.54 -11.16 -3.55
C ASN A 62 1.78 -10.45 -3.01
N ALA A 63 2.42 -11.03 -2.01
CA ALA A 63 3.67 -10.57 -1.44
C ALA A 63 4.75 -11.64 -1.69
N LEU A 64 5.73 -11.30 -2.50
CA LEU A 64 6.89 -12.15 -2.74
C LEU A 64 7.96 -11.72 -1.75
N VAL A 65 8.39 -12.62 -0.85
CA VAL A 65 9.30 -12.30 0.24
C VAL A 65 10.47 -13.27 0.32
N ARG A 66 11.61 -12.77 0.77
CA ARG A 66 12.78 -13.57 1.10
C ARG A 66 13.60 -12.83 2.17
N PRO A 67 14.48 -13.53 2.92
CA PRO A 67 15.47 -12.86 3.74
C PRO A 67 16.31 -11.91 2.87
N SER A 68 16.50 -10.69 3.36
CA SER A 68 17.26 -9.69 2.60
C SER A 68 18.74 -10.05 2.52
N ARG A 69 19.37 -9.81 1.37
CA ARG A 69 20.82 -9.86 1.22
C ARG A 69 21.50 -8.54 1.61
N HIS A 70 20.72 -7.48 1.77
CA HIS A 70 21.21 -6.18 2.18
C HIS A 70 21.35 -6.13 3.71
N PRO A 71 22.53 -5.74 4.26
CA PRO A 71 22.82 -5.88 5.70
C PRO A 71 21.93 -5.03 6.62
N LEU A 72 21.25 -4.01 6.10
CA LEU A 72 20.37 -3.14 6.87
C LEU A 72 18.91 -3.61 6.90
N PHE A 73 18.55 -4.66 6.16
CA PHE A 73 17.18 -5.14 6.08
C PHE A 73 17.07 -6.61 6.50
N ASP A 74 15.92 -6.96 7.04
CA ASP A 74 15.59 -8.35 7.44
C ASP A 74 14.88 -9.08 6.29
N LEU A 75 14.01 -8.37 5.54
CA LEU A 75 13.24 -8.89 4.42
C LEU A 75 13.37 -8.02 3.17
N ASP A 76 13.54 -8.65 2.01
CA ASP A 76 13.18 -8.09 0.72
C ASP A 76 11.71 -8.43 0.45
N TYR A 77 10.95 -7.45 0.01
CA TYR A 77 9.52 -7.56 -0.27
C TYR A 77 9.21 -7.00 -1.64
N ARG A 78 8.45 -7.75 -2.45
CA ARG A 78 7.86 -7.29 -3.71
C ARG A 78 6.36 -7.51 -3.69
N PHE A 79 5.61 -6.48 -3.99
CA PHE A 79 4.16 -6.53 -4.12
C PHE A 79 3.75 -6.78 -5.58
N VAL A 80 2.75 -7.64 -5.76
CA VAL A 80 2.09 -7.86 -7.05
C VAL A 80 0.58 -7.81 -6.84
N GLN A 81 -0.07 -6.85 -7.48
CA GLN A 81 -1.53 -6.72 -7.47
C GLN A 81 -2.11 -7.54 -8.62
N SER A 82 -2.94 -8.55 -8.32
CA SER A 82 -3.80 -9.18 -9.33
C SER A 82 -4.90 -8.21 -9.73
N LEU A 83 -5.07 -7.97 -11.02
CA LEU A 83 -6.12 -7.10 -11.56
C LEU A 83 -7.37 -7.91 -11.86
N PRO A 84 -8.58 -7.33 -11.73
CA PRO A 84 -9.82 -7.98 -12.17
C PRO A 84 -9.86 -8.12 -13.69
N GLY A 85 -10.62 -9.09 -14.20
CA GLY A 85 -10.93 -9.25 -15.63
C GLY A 85 -10.06 -10.24 -16.40
N SER A 86 -8.83 -10.57 -15.93
CA SER A 86 -7.99 -11.60 -16.53
C SER A 86 -7.10 -12.26 -15.48
N ASP A 87 -6.85 -13.57 -15.59
CA ASP A 87 -6.05 -14.32 -14.61
C ASP A 87 -4.55 -14.04 -14.71
N ASP A 88 -4.09 -13.49 -15.80
CA ASP A 88 -2.70 -13.10 -16.10
C ASP A 88 -2.45 -11.58 -16.00
N ALA A 89 -3.47 -10.80 -15.61
CA ALA A 89 -3.33 -9.37 -15.46
C ALA A 89 -2.81 -8.99 -14.06
N PHE A 90 -1.63 -8.37 -14.03
CA PHE A 90 -0.94 -7.96 -12.81
C PHE A 90 -0.41 -6.52 -12.90
N ASP A 91 -0.40 -5.81 -11.76
CA ASP A 91 0.32 -4.55 -11.60
C ASP A 91 1.45 -4.75 -10.57
N VAL A 92 2.66 -4.43 -10.97
CA VAL A 92 3.89 -4.59 -10.17
C VAL A 92 4.51 -3.26 -9.71
N ARG A 93 3.91 -2.11 -10.10
CA ARG A 93 4.49 -0.78 -9.90
C ARG A 93 4.27 -0.24 -8.50
N GLY A 94 3.14 -0.58 -7.88
CA GLY A 94 2.77 -0.06 -6.58
C GLY A 94 3.26 -0.89 -5.41
N SER A 95 3.12 -0.34 -4.21
CA SER A 95 3.34 -1.02 -2.94
C SER A 95 2.02 -1.12 -2.16
N CYS A 96 1.96 -2.02 -1.19
CA CYS A 96 0.80 -2.17 -0.31
C CYS A 96 1.23 -2.34 1.15
N GLY A 97 1.08 -1.28 1.95
CA GLY A 97 1.47 -1.29 3.35
C GLY A 97 0.78 -2.39 4.18
N HIS A 98 -0.51 -2.69 3.93
CA HIS A 98 -1.19 -3.82 4.57
C HIS A 98 -0.54 -5.15 4.21
N SER A 99 -0.11 -5.32 2.95
CA SER A 99 0.58 -6.53 2.51
C SER A 99 2.01 -6.62 3.05
N ILE A 100 2.69 -5.50 3.31
CA ILE A 100 3.99 -5.49 4.00
C ILE A 100 3.84 -6.11 5.39
N LEU A 101 2.86 -5.65 6.18
CA LEU A 101 2.61 -6.19 7.52
C LEU A 101 2.20 -7.66 7.48
N ALA A 102 1.33 -8.04 6.54
CA ALA A 102 0.96 -9.44 6.31
C ALA A 102 2.17 -10.31 5.95
N ALA A 103 3.09 -9.78 5.15
CA ALA A 103 4.33 -10.46 4.78
C ALA A 103 5.26 -10.68 5.97
N VAL A 104 5.40 -9.68 6.86
CA VAL A 104 6.19 -9.79 8.10
C VAL A 104 5.61 -10.85 9.03
N GLU A 105 4.29 -10.83 9.25
CA GLU A 105 3.59 -11.83 10.08
C GLU A 105 3.81 -13.24 9.51
N ALA A 106 3.54 -13.43 8.22
CA ALA A 106 3.70 -14.73 7.57
C ALA A 106 5.16 -15.22 7.58
N ALA A 107 6.13 -14.33 7.31
CA ALA A 107 7.55 -14.67 7.33
C ALA A 107 8.01 -15.17 8.71
N ALA A 108 7.51 -14.58 9.79
CA ALA A 108 7.79 -15.05 11.14
C ALA A 108 7.13 -16.39 11.44
N ARG A 109 5.84 -16.57 11.07
CA ARG A 109 5.10 -17.83 11.29
C ARG A 109 5.65 -19.00 10.50
N THR A 110 6.23 -18.74 9.35
CA THR A 110 6.88 -19.78 8.51
C THR A 110 8.35 -20.00 8.84
N GLY A 111 8.92 -19.29 9.83
CA GLY A 111 10.32 -19.43 10.24
C GLY A 111 11.32 -18.80 9.27
N MET A 112 10.86 -17.93 8.34
CA MET A 112 11.76 -17.20 7.44
C MET A 112 12.55 -16.11 8.18
N ILE A 113 11.97 -15.52 9.21
CA ILE A 113 12.60 -14.59 10.16
C ILE A 113 12.35 -15.07 11.59
N GLN A 114 13.02 -14.42 12.56
CA GLN A 114 12.85 -14.73 13.97
C GLN A 114 11.39 -14.52 14.43
N PRO A 115 10.92 -15.25 15.46
CA PRO A 115 9.61 -15.04 16.05
C PRO A 115 9.42 -13.58 16.49
N LEU A 116 8.21 -13.06 16.25
CA LEU A 116 7.85 -11.70 16.65
C LEU A 116 7.59 -11.63 18.13
N VAL A 117 8.17 -10.65 18.80
CA VAL A 117 7.91 -10.32 20.20
C VAL A 117 7.67 -8.81 20.35
N PRO A 118 6.89 -8.34 21.33
CA PRO A 118 6.67 -6.91 21.54
C PRO A 118 7.99 -6.12 21.64
N GLY A 119 8.07 -4.99 20.94
CA GLY A 119 9.25 -4.13 20.86
C GLY A 119 10.26 -4.52 19.79
N CYS A 120 10.17 -5.70 19.16
CA CYS A 120 11.04 -6.02 18.03
C CYS A 120 10.66 -5.20 16.79
N ARG A 121 11.64 -5.02 15.89
CA ARG A 121 11.51 -4.26 14.65
C ARG A 121 12.01 -5.09 13.49
N VAL A 122 11.14 -5.26 12.50
CA VAL A 122 11.48 -5.93 11.23
C VAL A 122 11.64 -4.86 10.15
N ARG A 123 12.82 -4.82 9.54
CA ARG A 123 13.18 -3.85 8.49
C ARG A 123 12.93 -4.46 7.13
N VAL A 124 12.04 -3.84 6.37
CA VAL A 124 11.58 -4.33 5.07
C VAL A 124 12.08 -3.41 3.97
N ASN A 125 12.79 -3.98 3.00
CA ASN A 125 13.20 -3.34 1.77
C ASN A 125 12.11 -3.56 0.72
N VAL A 126 11.39 -2.51 0.34
CA VAL A 126 10.29 -2.57 -0.64
C VAL A 126 10.83 -2.39 -2.04
N LEU A 127 10.94 -3.48 -2.80
CA LEU A 127 11.61 -3.51 -4.10
C LEU A 127 10.81 -2.84 -5.23
N ASN A 128 9.52 -2.55 -5.01
CA ASN A 128 8.68 -1.92 -6.03
C ASN A 128 9.03 -0.44 -6.27
N ASN A 129 9.35 0.28 -5.20
CA ASN A 129 9.51 1.74 -5.23
C ASN A 129 10.64 2.25 -4.32
N GLY A 130 11.42 1.33 -3.73
CA GLY A 130 12.55 1.68 -2.87
C GLY A 130 12.17 2.19 -1.47
N ASP A 131 10.91 2.05 -1.05
CA ASP A 131 10.51 2.42 0.31
C ASP A 131 11.26 1.56 1.35
N ASN A 132 11.71 2.20 2.42
CA ASN A 132 12.28 1.56 3.60
C ASN A 132 11.24 1.55 4.71
N VAL A 133 10.76 0.38 5.10
CA VAL A 133 9.70 0.26 6.11
C VAL A 133 10.21 -0.50 7.32
N VAL A 134 10.02 0.08 8.50
CA VAL A 134 10.27 -0.60 9.78
C VAL A 134 8.93 -0.97 10.40
N CYS A 135 8.69 -2.26 10.58
CA CYS A 135 7.50 -2.80 11.23
C CYS A 135 7.82 -3.05 12.71
N GLU A 136 7.38 -2.17 13.59
CA GLU A 136 7.53 -2.32 15.04
C GLU A 136 6.38 -3.15 15.59
N VAL A 137 6.68 -4.19 16.34
CA VAL A 137 5.69 -5.06 16.98
C VAL A 137 5.22 -4.42 18.28
N GLU A 138 3.93 -4.10 18.38
CA GLU A 138 3.31 -3.58 19.61
C GLU A 138 2.87 -4.72 20.53
N GLU A 139 2.14 -5.70 19.98
CA GLU A 139 1.57 -6.83 20.70
C GLU A 139 1.56 -8.07 19.81
N THR A 140 1.66 -9.25 20.44
CA THR A 140 1.53 -10.54 19.75
C THR A 140 0.48 -11.40 20.43
N SER A 141 -0.22 -12.22 19.65
CA SER A 141 -1.18 -13.20 20.10
C SER A 141 -1.09 -14.49 19.27
N THR A 142 -1.83 -15.52 19.67
CA THR A 142 -1.91 -16.77 18.89
C THR A 142 -2.49 -16.55 17.49
N GLY A 143 -3.43 -15.60 17.34
CA GLY A 143 -4.10 -15.29 16.07
C GLY A 143 -3.37 -14.31 15.18
N GLY A 144 -2.46 -13.49 15.73
CA GLY A 144 -1.78 -12.46 14.94
C GLY A 144 -1.03 -11.43 15.75
N THR A 145 -0.59 -10.39 15.10
CA THR A 145 0.31 -9.37 15.64
C THR A 145 -0.21 -7.97 15.36
N ARG A 146 -0.02 -7.06 16.31
CA ARG A 146 -0.27 -5.62 16.13
C ARG A 146 1.02 -4.90 15.87
N PHE A 147 1.01 -4.02 14.86
CA PHE A 147 2.18 -3.30 14.40
C PHE A 147 1.96 -1.78 14.37
N THR A 148 3.06 -1.04 14.54
CA THR A 148 3.26 0.29 13.97
C THR A 148 4.19 0.17 12.77
N ALA A 149 3.76 0.68 11.60
CA ALA A 149 4.58 0.73 10.40
C ALA A 149 5.20 2.12 10.24
N HIS A 150 6.53 2.20 10.16
CA HIS A 150 7.30 3.42 9.96
C HIS A 150 7.88 3.42 8.54
N PHE A 151 7.46 4.38 7.72
CA PHE A 151 8.02 4.62 6.39
C PHE A 151 9.12 5.66 6.52
N LEU A 152 10.35 5.26 6.26
CA LEU A 152 11.54 6.07 6.47
C LEU A 152 11.96 6.78 5.17
N CYS A 153 12.31 8.04 5.28
CA CYS A 153 13.00 8.80 4.23
C CYS A 153 14.47 8.94 4.62
N SER A 154 15.35 8.21 3.95
CA SER A 154 16.79 8.29 4.20
C SER A 154 17.54 8.45 2.89
N PRO A 155 18.09 9.64 2.60
CA PRO A 155 18.03 10.89 3.40
C PRO A 155 16.62 11.46 3.54
N PRO A 156 16.37 12.40 4.50
CA PRO A 156 15.11 13.13 4.60
C PRO A 156 14.72 13.77 3.27
N ARG A 157 13.45 13.64 2.87
CA ARG A 157 12.97 14.03 1.55
C ARG A 157 12.30 15.41 1.59
N PRO A 158 12.67 16.36 0.72
CA PRO A 158 11.95 17.64 0.62
C PRO A 158 10.44 17.40 0.45
N LEU A 159 9.60 18.11 1.19
CA LEU A 159 8.15 17.96 1.06
C LEU A 159 7.66 18.32 -0.35
N GLY A 160 8.33 19.25 -1.03
CA GLY A 160 8.04 19.60 -2.42
C GLY A 160 8.20 18.44 -3.41
N ASP A 161 9.14 17.52 -3.15
CA ASP A 161 9.38 16.35 -4.00
C ASP A 161 8.26 15.28 -3.92
N LEU A 162 7.34 15.43 -2.96
CA LEU A 162 6.16 14.59 -2.86
C LEU A 162 5.02 15.06 -3.78
N LEU A 163 5.11 16.28 -4.32
CA LEU A 163 4.10 16.92 -5.15
C LEU A 163 4.26 16.50 -6.61
N LEU A 164 3.34 15.70 -7.11
CA LEU A 164 3.41 15.16 -8.47
C LEU A 164 3.15 16.22 -9.56
N ALA A 165 2.45 17.30 -9.22
CA ALA A 165 2.23 18.45 -10.10
C ALA A 165 3.15 19.65 -9.80
N GLY A 166 4.09 19.51 -8.85
CA GLY A 166 4.99 20.57 -8.42
C GLY A 166 4.34 21.65 -7.54
N GLU A 167 3.05 21.60 -7.31
CA GLU A 167 2.28 22.58 -6.52
C GLU A 167 1.42 21.87 -5.45
N PRO A 168 1.21 22.50 -4.28
CA PRO A 168 0.39 21.94 -3.20
C PRO A 168 -1.05 21.65 -3.62
N ARG A 169 -1.60 22.45 -4.54
CA ARG A 169 -2.94 22.29 -5.11
C ARG A 169 -2.92 22.57 -6.60
N THR A 170 -3.58 21.72 -7.35
CA THR A 170 -3.75 21.84 -8.80
C THR A 170 -5.23 21.99 -9.11
N ARG A 171 -5.57 22.92 -10.03
CA ARG A 171 -6.93 23.06 -10.54
C ARG A 171 -7.15 22.14 -11.72
N ILE A 172 -8.21 21.35 -11.64
CA ILE A 172 -8.64 20.45 -12.70
C ILE A 172 -10.05 20.79 -13.18
N PRO A 173 -10.39 20.54 -14.47
CA PRO A 173 -11.76 20.68 -14.96
C PRO A 173 -12.71 19.71 -14.26
N PHE A 174 -13.85 20.20 -13.77
CA PHE A 174 -14.86 19.36 -13.11
C PHE A 174 -16.23 20.03 -13.11
N GLY A 175 -17.29 19.30 -13.53
CA GLY A 175 -18.69 19.76 -13.41
C GLY A 175 -19.01 21.07 -14.15
N GLY A 176 -18.34 21.40 -15.22
CA GLY A 176 -18.50 22.65 -15.95
C GLY A 176 -17.73 23.84 -15.34
N GLY A 177 -16.99 23.60 -14.25
CA GLY A 177 -16.11 24.55 -13.57
C GLY A 177 -14.73 23.97 -13.31
N SER A 178 -14.14 24.29 -12.17
CA SER A 178 -12.86 23.76 -11.75
C SER A 178 -12.90 23.28 -10.28
N LEU A 179 -12.07 22.30 -9.96
CA LEU A 179 -11.90 21.69 -8.65
C LEU A 179 -10.42 21.75 -8.25
N GLU A 180 -10.15 22.03 -6.98
CA GLU A 180 -8.78 21.97 -6.45
C GLU A 180 -8.48 20.58 -5.86
N VAL A 181 -7.36 20.00 -6.24
CA VAL A 181 -6.87 18.71 -5.73
C VAL A 181 -5.41 18.82 -5.33
N SER A 182 -4.95 18.01 -4.38
CA SER A 182 -3.53 17.80 -4.13
C SER A 182 -3.11 16.46 -4.71
N LEU A 183 -2.04 16.47 -5.51
CA LEU A 183 -1.44 15.28 -6.11
C LEU A 183 -0.16 14.96 -5.36
N VAL A 184 -0.20 13.97 -4.49
CA VAL A 184 0.91 13.66 -3.57
C VAL A 184 1.28 12.18 -3.69
N SER A 185 2.59 11.90 -3.65
CA SER A 185 3.09 10.53 -3.61
C SER A 185 4.05 10.33 -2.44
N MET A 186 3.62 9.52 -1.48
CA MET A 186 4.47 8.91 -0.47
C MET A 186 4.03 7.44 -0.34
N GLY A 187 4.87 6.52 -0.79
CA GLY A 187 4.51 5.11 -0.98
C GLY A 187 3.73 4.87 -2.28
N ASN A 188 2.59 5.50 -2.46
CA ASN A 188 1.79 5.45 -3.69
C ASN A 188 1.22 6.83 -4.04
N PRO A 189 0.95 7.12 -5.34
CA PRO A 189 0.31 8.36 -5.75
C PRO A 189 -1.17 8.42 -5.35
N TYR A 190 -1.56 9.56 -4.79
CA TYR A 190 -2.93 9.88 -4.38
C TYR A 190 -3.41 11.22 -4.93
N VAL A 191 -4.68 11.26 -5.29
CA VAL A 191 -5.48 12.46 -5.48
C VAL A 191 -6.23 12.73 -4.19
N LEU A 192 -5.99 13.87 -3.55
CA LEU A 192 -6.63 14.30 -2.31
C LEU A 192 -7.56 15.48 -2.63
N VAL A 193 -8.83 15.36 -2.29
CA VAL A 193 -9.88 16.32 -2.65
C VAL A 193 -10.78 16.62 -1.45
N SER A 194 -11.29 17.85 -1.34
CA SER A 194 -12.33 18.17 -0.36
C SER A 194 -13.64 17.45 -0.72
N ALA A 195 -14.22 16.73 0.22
CA ALA A 195 -15.51 16.07 0.00
C ALA A 195 -16.67 17.07 -0.14
N ALA A 196 -16.56 18.23 0.47
CA ALA A 196 -17.54 19.30 0.32
C ALA A 196 -17.63 19.77 -1.14
N ASP A 197 -16.51 19.87 -1.85
CA ASP A 197 -16.44 20.23 -3.27
C ASP A 197 -17.02 19.15 -4.18
N LEU A 198 -17.13 17.91 -3.67
CA LEU A 198 -17.84 16.82 -4.32
C LEU A 198 -19.29 16.68 -3.89
N GLY A 199 -19.83 17.64 -3.13
CA GLY A 199 -21.22 17.64 -2.65
C GLY A 199 -21.47 16.78 -1.41
N ALA A 200 -20.43 16.28 -0.73
CA ALA A 200 -20.53 15.60 0.55
C ALA A 200 -20.06 16.54 1.68
N GLY A 201 -20.96 17.43 2.15
CA GLY A 201 -20.63 18.46 3.15
C GLY A 201 -20.72 18.00 4.62
N SER A 202 -21.01 16.74 4.89
CA SER A 202 -21.07 16.17 6.24
C SER A 202 -20.37 14.83 6.30
N VAL A 203 -19.93 14.41 7.49
CA VAL A 203 -19.28 13.12 7.70
C VAL A 203 -20.23 11.96 7.37
N ASP A 204 -21.51 12.07 7.74
CA ASP A 204 -22.52 11.07 7.41
C ASP A 204 -22.73 10.97 5.89
N GLY A 205 -22.78 12.11 5.19
CA GLY A 205 -22.85 12.13 3.72
C GLY A 205 -21.60 11.56 3.05
N LEU A 206 -20.42 11.82 3.61
CA LEU A 206 -19.17 11.24 3.12
C LEU A 206 -19.12 9.72 3.29
N PHE A 207 -19.66 9.20 4.39
CA PHE A 207 -19.62 7.77 4.72
C PHE A 207 -20.82 7.00 4.18
N ALA A 208 -21.83 7.68 3.64
CA ALA A 208 -22.92 7.04 2.96
C ALA A 208 -22.43 6.22 1.75
N ASP A 209 -23.10 5.12 1.45
CA ASP A 209 -22.85 4.36 0.23
C ASP A 209 -23.57 5.04 -0.95
N ASP A 210 -23.07 6.24 -1.31
CA ASP A 210 -23.61 7.08 -2.37
C ASP A 210 -22.93 6.77 -3.72
N PRO A 211 -23.63 6.13 -4.68
CA PRO A 211 -23.10 5.89 -6.01
C PRO A 211 -22.74 7.18 -6.78
N ALA A 212 -23.42 8.28 -6.48
CA ALA A 212 -23.13 9.56 -7.14
C ALA A 212 -21.82 10.18 -6.64
N LEU A 213 -21.53 10.11 -5.34
CA LEU A 213 -20.22 10.49 -4.79
C LEU A 213 -19.11 9.60 -5.36
N PHE A 214 -19.34 8.29 -5.41
CA PHE A 214 -18.38 7.34 -6.00
C PHE A 214 -18.07 7.70 -7.46
N ALA A 215 -19.09 7.95 -8.27
CA ALA A 215 -18.93 8.33 -9.68
C ALA A 215 -18.16 9.66 -9.83
N ARG A 216 -18.45 10.67 -8.98
CA ARG A 216 -17.73 11.95 -8.98
C ARG A 216 -16.24 11.75 -8.62
N MET A 217 -15.92 10.92 -7.63
CA MET A 217 -14.55 10.60 -7.29
C MET A 217 -13.81 9.90 -8.45
N LEU A 218 -14.45 8.95 -9.12
CA LEU A 218 -13.87 8.29 -10.30
C LEU A 218 -13.68 9.27 -11.46
N GLN A 219 -14.59 10.24 -11.64
CA GLN A 219 -14.43 11.30 -12.65
C GLN A 219 -13.20 12.16 -12.35
N VAL A 220 -13.04 12.63 -11.10
CA VAL A 220 -11.85 13.40 -10.66
C VAL A 220 -10.58 12.62 -10.94
N ARG A 221 -10.55 11.32 -10.55
CA ARG A 221 -9.40 10.45 -10.79
C ARG A 221 -9.07 10.36 -12.27
N ARG A 222 -10.08 10.16 -13.14
CA ARG A 222 -9.90 10.06 -14.59
C ARG A 222 -9.32 11.35 -15.16
N THR A 223 -9.87 12.51 -14.80
CA THR A 223 -9.37 13.82 -15.24
C THR A 223 -7.90 14.00 -14.86
N VAL A 224 -7.51 13.57 -13.66
CA VAL A 224 -6.11 13.62 -13.23
C VAL A 224 -5.25 12.65 -14.06
N CYS A 225 -5.71 11.42 -14.31
CA CYS A 225 -4.97 10.48 -15.16
C CYS A 225 -4.71 11.05 -16.56
N GLU A 226 -5.74 11.64 -17.16
CA GLU A 226 -5.63 12.28 -18.49
C GLU A 226 -4.63 13.43 -18.48
N ALA A 227 -4.68 14.30 -17.46
CA ALA A 227 -3.76 15.43 -17.32
C ALA A 227 -2.30 15.00 -17.09
N GLN A 228 -2.08 13.86 -16.43
CA GLN A 228 -0.75 13.34 -16.10
C GLN A 228 -0.25 12.29 -17.12
N GLY A 229 -1.04 11.95 -18.14
CA GLY A 229 -0.69 10.90 -19.10
C GLY A 229 -0.68 9.49 -18.50
N TRP A 230 -1.45 9.26 -17.43
CA TRP A 230 -1.55 7.95 -16.77
C TRP A 230 -2.74 7.14 -17.29
N ASP A 231 -2.62 5.81 -17.22
CA ASP A 231 -3.71 4.91 -17.59
C ASP A 231 -4.87 5.02 -16.58
N PRO A 232 -6.08 5.46 -16.98
CA PRO A 232 -7.24 5.55 -16.09
C PRO A 232 -7.77 4.18 -15.64
N HIS A 233 -7.40 3.09 -16.30
CA HIS A 233 -7.76 1.72 -15.94
C HIS A 233 -6.73 1.06 -15.00
N GLY A 234 -5.58 1.70 -14.79
CA GLY A 234 -4.54 1.23 -13.89
C GLY A 234 -4.92 1.31 -12.40
N ALA A 235 -4.10 0.74 -11.53
CA ALA A 235 -4.31 0.76 -10.09
C ALA A 235 -4.07 2.16 -9.46
N PHE A 236 -3.39 3.07 -10.16
CA PHE A 236 -2.97 4.40 -9.68
C PHE A 236 -3.33 5.52 -10.66
N PRO A 237 -3.44 6.78 -10.13
CA PRO A 237 -3.42 7.16 -8.73
C PRO A 237 -4.64 6.63 -7.98
N LYS A 238 -4.55 6.53 -6.66
CA LYS A 238 -5.73 6.36 -5.81
C LYS A 238 -6.36 7.71 -5.51
N ILE A 239 -7.61 7.71 -5.03
CA ILE A 239 -8.29 8.95 -4.67
C ILE A 239 -8.89 8.84 -3.26
N ALA A 240 -8.81 9.93 -2.49
CA ALA A 240 -9.47 10.08 -1.22
C ALA A 240 -10.18 11.44 -1.12
N ALA A 241 -11.45 11.42 -0.72
CA ALA A 241 -12.23 12.58 -0.37
C ALA A 241 -12.13 12.83 1.15
N LEU A 242 -11.96 14.08 1.55
CA LEU A 242 -11.62 14.51 2.89
C LEU A 242 -12.60 15.54 3.42
N LEU A 243 -12.94 15.44 4.70
CA LEU A 243 -13.64 16.51 5.45
C LEU A 243 -12.91 16.76 6.78
N PRO A 244 -12.90 18.00 7.30
CA PRO A 244 -12.48 18.26 8.66
C PRO A 244 -13.45 17.59 9.65
N ASP A 245 -12.92 16.91 10.67
CA ASP A 245 -13.68 16.23 11.72
C ASP A 245 -13.20 16.65 13.12
N GLY A 246 -12.64 17.84 13.23
CA GLY A 246 -12.07 18.44 14.43
C GLY A 246 -10.57 18.73 14.32
N PRO A 247 -9.98 19.33 15.36
CA PRO A 247 -8.53 19.57 15.42
C PRO A 247 -7.75 18.28 15.23
N GLN A 248 -6.77 18.28 14.33
CA GLN A 248 -5.95 17.10 13.97
C GLN A 248 -6.77 15.85 13.56
N ARG A 249 -7.99 16.06 13.03
CA ARG A 249 -8.87 14.96 12.59
C ARG A 249 -9.44 15.25 11.19
N LEU A 250 -9.35 14.23 10.33
CA LEU A 250 -9.98 14.22 9.01
C LEU A 250 -10.88 13.00 8.87
N ALA A 251 -12.12 13.19 8.43
CA ALA A 251 -12.91 12.10 7.90
C ALA A 251 -12.47 11.80 6.47
N VAL A 252 -12.29 10.54 6.14
CA VAL A 252 -11.68 10.07 4.90
C VAL A 252 -12.52 8.99 4.26
N ARG A 253 -12.87 9.16 3.00
CA ARG A 253 -13.47 8.13 2.15
C ARG A 253 -12.57 7.90 0.94
N ALA A 254 -12.08 6.69 0.76
CA ALA A 254 -11.13 6.36 -0.29
C ALA A 254 -11.69 5.35 -1.29
N VAL A 255 -11.26 5.45 -2.54
CA VAL A 255 -11.55 4.47 -3.58
C VAL A 255 -10.29 3.69 -3.91
N SER A 256 -10.45 2.38 -3.91
CA SER A 256 -9.45 1.42 -4.40
C SER A 256 -10.09 0.62 -5.52
N VAL A 257 -10.03 1.18 -6.73
CA VAL A 257 -10.72 0.62 -7.91
C VAL A 257 -10.69 -0.91 -7.89
N PRO A 258 -11.86 -1.57 -8.09
CA PRO A 258 -13.12 -1.03 -8.59
C PRO A 258 -14.15 -0.58 -7.52
N SER A 259 -13.80 -0.54 -6.24
CA SER A 259 -14.77 -0.34 -5.15
C SER A 259 -14.28 0.68 -4.11
N TRP A 260 -15.17 1.00 -3.17
CA TRP A 260 -14.77 1.69 -1.96
C TRP A 260 -13.69 0.90 -1.21
N HIS A 261 -12.71 1.61 -0.68
CA HIS A 261 -11.81 0.99 0.31
C HIS A 261 -12.54 0.92 1.65
N PRO A 262 -12.54 -0.23 2.37
CA PRO A 262 -13.27 -0.35 3.65
C PRO A 262 -12.81 0.65 4.70
N THR A 263 -11.53 1.01 4.68
CA THR A 263 -10.94 2.07 5.50
C THR A 263 -10.18 3.06 4.59
N VAL A 264 -8.91 3.27 4.87
CA VAL A 264 -7.93 3.88 3.98
C VAL A 264 -6.74 2.93 3.86
N ALA A 265 -6.19 2.75 2.65
CA ALA A 265 -4.98 1.94 2.49
C ALA A 265 -3.87 2.49 3.40
N LEU A 266 -3.03 1.62 3.97
CA LEU A 266 -1.96 2.05 4.86
C LEU A 266 -1.02 3.05 4.16
N THR A 267 -0.67 2.83 2.88
CA THR A 267 0.07 3.80 2.05
C THR A 267 -0.72 5.09 1.82
N GLY A 268 -2.05 5.04 1.80
CA GLY A 268 -2.91 6.23 1.76
C GLY A 268 -2.87 7.03 3.06
N ALA A 269 -2.84 6.36 4.19
CA ALA A 269 -2.65 7.02 5.48
C ALA A 269 -1.27 7.68 5.58
N VAL A 270 -0.22 7.01 5.08
CA VAL A 270 1.14 7.57 4.95
C VAL A 270 1.14 8.81 4.06
N CYS A 271 0.52 8.73 2.88
CA CYS A 271 0.42 9.84 1.95
C CYS A 271 -0.36 11.04 2.55
N LEU A 272 -1.47 10.76 3.25
CA LEU A 272 -2.26 11.79 3.95
C LEU A 272 -1.46 12.45 5.08
N GLY A 273 -0.74 11.67 5.89
CA GLY A 273 0.12 12.20 6.94
C GLY A 273 1.20 13.13 6.38
N SER A 274 1.84 12.73 5.28
CA SER A 274 2.83 13.58 4.58
C SER A 274 2.19 14.83 4.00
N ALA A 275 1.05 14.69 3.31
CA ALA A 275 0.35 15.80 2.67
C ALA A 275 -0.15 16.83 3.69
N ALA A 276 -0.54 16.40 4.89
CA ALA A 276 -0.94 17.29 5.98
C ALA A 276 0.20 18.20 6.47
N GLU A 277 1.45 17.84 6.20
CA GLU A 277 2.64 18.65 6.51
C GLU A 277 3.03 19.62 5.37
N ILE A 278 2.46 19.46 4.17
CA ILE A 278 2.70 20.33 3.02
C ILE A 278 1.79 21.56 3.12
N THR A 279 2.38 22.70 3.38
CA THR A 279 1.64 23.97 3.47
C THR A 279 0.80 24.19 2.21
N ASP A 280 -0.43 24.63 2.41
CA ASP A 280 -1.41 24.94 1.35
C ASP A 280 -1.93 23.74 0.54
N SER A 281 -1.58 22.48 0.91
CA SER A 281 -2.25 21.30 0.35
C SER A 281 -3.72 21.22 0.82
N VAL A 282 -4.55 20.43 0.14
CA VAL A 282 -5.96 20.21 0.54
C VAL A 282 -6.07 19.72 1.98
N PRO A 283 -5.37 18.64 2.43
CA PRO A 283 -5.48 18.20 3.82
C PRO A 283 -4.95 19.24 4.82
N TRP A 284 -3.86 19.97 4.48
CA TRP A 284 -3.34 21.03 5.33
C TRP A 284 -4.37 22.14 5.57
N ARG A 285 -5.05 22.59 4.50
CA ARG A 285 -6.10 23.64 4.59
C ARG A 285 -7.29 23.18 5.42
N LEU A 286 -7.80 21.98 5.18
CA LEU A 286 -8.92 21.43 5.94
C LEU A 286 -8.60 21.34 7.45
N LEU A 287 -7.36 20.97 7.80
CA LEU A 287 -6.92 20.98 9.19
C LEU A 287 -6.76 22.41 9.75
N ALA A 288 -6.24 23.35 8.96
CA ALA A 288 -6.11 24.74 9.37
C ALA A 288 -7.48 25.38 9.66
N GLU A 289 -8.48 25.14 8.81
CA GLU A 289 -9.86 25.59 8.98
C GLU A 289 -10.52 24.99 10.24
N ALA A 290 -10.19 23.74 10.59
CA ALA A 290 -10.66 23.08 11.81
C ALA A 290 -9.90 23.48 13.08
N GLY A 291 -8.98 24.43 13.00
CA GLY A 291 -8.13 24.80 14.13
C GLY A 291 -7.05 23.76 14.39
N ARG A 292 -6.12 23.61 13.44
CA ARG A 292 -5.00 22.65 13.51
C ARG A 292 -4.37 22.62 14.91
N GLY A 293 -4.37 21.45 15.53
CA GLY A 293 -3.76 21.18 16.83
C GLY A 293 -2.36 20.57 16.71
N GLU A 294 -1.79 20.27 17.85
CA GLU A 294 -0.56 19.46 17.95
C GLU A 294 -0.90 17.97 18.08
N GLY A 295 0.04 17.09 17.72
CA GLY A 295 -0.06 15.66 17.95
C GLY A 295 -0.37 14.83 16.71
N LEU A 296 -0.88 13.61 16.95
CA LEU A 296 -1.15 12.64 15.91
C LEU A 296 -2.36 13.07 15.04
N LEU A 297 -2.20 12.96 13.73
CA LEU A 297 -3.32 13.06 12.81
C LEU A 297 -4.20 11.80 12.95
N THR A 298 -5.48 12.00 13.24
CA THR A 298 -6.48 10.93 13.26
C THR A 298 -7.27 10.96 11.96
N LEU A 299 -7.28 9.86 11.25
CA LEU A 299 -8.09 9.64 10.05
C LEU A 299 -9.31 8.79 10.45
N ARG A 300 -10.50 9.39 10.50
CA ARG A 300 -11.75 8.68 10.70
C ARG A 300 -12.21 8.09 9.38
N THR A 301 -12.54 6.82 9.38
CA THR A 301 -13.00 6.07 8.20
C THR A 301 -14.34 5.39 8.52
N THR A 302 -14.97 4.76 7.56
CA THR A 302 -16.21 3.99 7.77
C THR A 302 -16.05 2.82 8.73
N ASP A 303 -14.83 2.29 8.89
CA ASP A 303 -14.51 1.12 9.72
C ASP A 303 -13.47 1.50 10.80
N GLY A 304 -13.67 2.64 11.46
CA GLY A 304 -12.85 3.07 12.60
C GLY A 304 -11.80 4.13 12.27
N GLU A 305 -10.79 4.23 13.13
CA GLU A 305 -9.79 5.29 13.09
C GLU A 305 -8.40 4.75 12.76
N VAL A 306 -7.64 5.56 12.05
CA VAL A 306 -6.23 5.33 11.75
C VAL A 306 -5.42 6.50 12.30
N ARG A 307 -4.39 6.22 13.10
CA ARG A 307 -3.51 7.24 13.68
C ARG A 307 -2.21 7.32 12.90
N VAL A 308 -1.86 8.54 12.52
CA VAL A 308 -0.69 8.83 11.70
C VAL A 308 0.17 9.87 12.40
N ALA A 309 1.48 9.63 12.42
CA ALA A 309 2.48 10.61 12.81
C ALA A 309 3.40 10.88 11.63
N ALA A 310 3.77 12.13 11.41
CA ALA A 310 4.79 12.52 10.46
C ALA A 310 5.87 13.33 11.19
N SER A 311 7.14 13.08 10.88
CA SER A 311 8.27 13.86 11.40
C SER A 311 8.89 14.65 10.27
N THR A 312 8.96 15.95 10.46
CA THR A 312 9.57 16.87 9.50
C THR A 312 10.65 17.69 10.19
N SER A 313 11.64 18.14 9.42
CA SER A 313 12.73 19.02 9.87
C SER A 313 12.92 20.15 8.86
N GLY A 314 13.67 21.18 9.25
CA GLY A 314 13.94 22.36 8.40
C GLY A 314 13.01 23.54 8.66
N ALA A 315 13.28 24.64 7.97
CA ALA A 315 12.45 25.86 8.04
C ALA A 315 11.11 25.66 7.28
N PRO A 316 10.06 26.43 7.56
CA PRO A 316 8.76 26.28 6.91
C PRO A 316 8.80 26.26 5.38
N ALA A 317 9.71 26.99 4.76
CA ALA A 317 9.87 27.06 3.30
C ALA A 317 10.73 25.91 2.73
N ASP A 318 11.46 25.17 3.58
CA ASP A 318 12.38 24.11 3.17
C ASP A 318 12.27 22.93 4.17
N ARG A 319 11.05 22.40 4.29
CA ARG A 319 10.76 21.27 5.19
C ARG A 319 11.04 19.95 4.49
N HIS A 320 11.69 19.07 5.22
CA HIS A 320 12.01 17.72 4.78
C HIS A 320 11.27 16.69 5.64
N LEU A 321 10.70 15.69 5.01
CA LEU A 321 10.08 14.54 5.67
C LEU A 321 11.17 13.55 6.06
N ALA A 322 11.23 13.20 7.34
CA ALA A 322 12.14 12.18 7.85
C ALA A 322 11.47 10.79 7.90
N TRP A 323 10.22 10.72 8.33
CA TRP A 323 9.43 9.50 8.38
C TRP A 323 7.94 9.78 8.56
N VAL A 324 7.13 8.78 8.22
CA VAL A 324 5.70 8.72 8.55
C VAL A 324 5.38 7.38 9.19
N SER A 325 4.60 7.39 10.26
CA SER A 325 4.19 6.18 10.98
C SER A 325 2.68 6.02 10.97
N VAL A 326 2.23 4.77 10.83
CA VAL A 326 0.82 4.38 10.97
C VAL A 326 0.74 3.33 12.07
N ALA A 327 0.07 3.68 13.18
CA ALA A 327 0.03 2.89 14.39
C ALA A 327 -1.15 1.91 14.44
N ARG A 328 -1.04 0.91 15.34
CA ARG A 328 -2.10 0.00 15.77
C ARG A 328 -2.73 -0.81 14.64
N LYS A 329 -1.91 -1.32 13.72
CA LYS A 329 -2.38 -2.17 12.63
C LYS A 329 -2.34 -3.63 13.03
N GLN A 330 -3.52 -4.22 13.21
CA GLN A 330 -3.68 -5.65 13.50
C GLN A 330 -3.52 -6.46 12.22
N VAL A 331 -2.80 -7.56 12.31
CA VAL A 331 -2.66 -8.57 11.25
C VAL A 331 -2.99 -9.93 11.82
N ASP A 332 -3.88 -10.65 11.16
CA ASP A 332 -4.24 -12.02 11.51
C ASP A 332 -3.55 -12.98 10.53
N TYR A 333 -2.99 -14.05 11.09
CA TYR A 333 -2.43 -15.14 10.31
C TYR A 333 -3.50 -16.19 10.04
N ALA A 334 -3.79 -16.45 8.77
CA ALA A 334 -4.84 -17.38 8.35
C ALA A 334 -4.33 -18.81 8.07
N GLY A 335 -3.00 -19.02 8.13
CA GLY A 335 -2.40 -20.33 7.95
C GLY A 335 -1.70 -20.51 6.61
N LEU A 336 -1.17 -21.71 6.39
CA LEU A 336 -0.56 -22.14 5.13
C LEU A 336 -1.64 -22.64 4.17
N LEU A 337 -1.63 -22.16 2.94
CA LEU A 337 -2.41 -22.74 1.84
C LEU A 337 -1.79 -24.06 1.36
N ARG A 338 -0.45 -24.11 1.38
CA ARG A 338 0.36 -25.29 1.09
C ARG A 338 1.59 -25.33 1.98
N GLU A 339 1.94 -26.51 2.46
CA GLU A 339 3.21 -26.79 3.10
C GLU A 339 4.23 -27.23 2.04
N ARG A 340 5.48 -26.88 2.28
CA ARG A 340 6.60 -27.41 1.50
C ARG A 340 6.68 -28.91 1.73
N THR A 341 6.59 -29.70 0.66
CA THR A 341 6.98 -31.12 0.74
C THR A 341 8.49 -31.20 0.98
N PRO A 342 8.97 -32.01 1.94
CA PRO A 342 10.39 -32.07 2.31
C PRO A 342 11.36 -32.48 1.19
N ASP A 343 10.84 -33.05 0.10
CA ASP A 343 11.61 -33.64 -1.00
C ASP A 343 11.77 -32.75 -2.25
N SER A 344 11.45 -31.47 -2.19
CA SER A 344 11.72 -30.60 -3.34
C SER A 344 13.17 -30.09 -3.28
N PRO A 345 14.08 -30.53 -4.18
CA PRO A 345 15.46 -30.07 -4.18
C PRO A 345 15.49 -28.58 -4.42
N ALA A 346 16.20 -27.83 -3.58
CA ALA A 346 16.52 -26.44 -3.84
C ALA A 346 17.22 -26.36 -5.21
N SER A 347 16.68 -25.53 -6.12
CA SER A 347 17.32 -25.29 -7.41
C SER A 347 18.77 -24.90 -7.19
N PRO A 348 19.74 -25.50 -7.89
CA PRO A 348 21.15 -25.18 -7.70
C PRO A 348 21.40 -23.73 -8.07
N HIS A 349 21.98 -22.98 -7.15
CA HIS A 349 22.43 -21.61 -7.38
C HIS A 349 23.54 -21.63 -8.44
N THR A 350 23.20 -21.33 -9.68
CA THR A 350 24.19 -20.95 -10.68
C THR A 350 24.61 -19.52 -10.39
N SER A 351 25.88 -19.39 -10.02
CA SER A 351 26.56 -18.09 -9.89
C SER A 351 26.75 -17.48 -11.28
N ALA A 352 25.80 -16.73 -11.75
CA ALA A 352 25.95 -15.82 -12.87
C ALA A 352 25.72 -14.39 -12.37
N SER A 353 26.77 -13.58 -12.50
CA SER A 353 26.78 -12.15 -12.29
C SER A 353 26.02 -11.48 -13.43
N GLU A 354 24.72 -11.34 -13.32
CA GLU A 354 23.90 -10.50 -14.18
C GLU A 354 22.69 -9.99 -13.41
N GLU A 355 22.26 -8.79 -13.71
CA GLU A 355 21.25 -7.96 -13.07
C GLU A 355 20.13 -8.74 -12.39
N THR A 356 20.11 -8.71 -11.06
CA THR A 356 19.12 -9.44 -10.27
C THR A 356 17.73 -8.84 -10.49
N PRO A 357 16.71 -9.63 -10.85
CA PRO A 357 15.32 -9.17 -11.03
C PRO A 357 14.68 -8.64 -9.75
N TRP A 358 15.47 -8.56 -8.68
CA TRP A 358 15.10 -8.04 -7.37
C TRP A 358 15.66 -6.64 -7.09
N LEU A 359 16.25 -5.96 -8.09
CA LEU A 359 16.57 -4.53 -7.98
C LEU A 359 15.29 -3.69 -8.10
N PRO A 360 15.23 -2.51 -7.45
CA PRO A 360 14.13 -1.57 -7.65
C PRO A 360 13.98 -1.28 -9.15
N LEU A 361 12.74 -1.29 -9.63
CA LEU A 361 12.47 -0.79 -10.97
C LEU A 361 12.76 0.72 -10.96
N THR A 362 13.79 1.14 -11.68
CA THR A 362 14.00 2.57 -11.97
C THR A 362 12.79 3.06 -12.75
N VAL A 363 12.12 4.08 -12.20
CA VAL A 363 10.97 4.78 -12.82
C VAL A 363 11.47 5.65 -13.96
#